data_6f07819f68d6a25326421411af5146ce
#
_entry.id   6f07819f68d6a25326421411af5146ce
#
_cell.length_a   1.000
_cell.length_b   1.000
_cell.length_c   1.000
_cell.angle_alpha   90.00
_cell.angle_beta   90.00
_cell.angle_gamma   90.00
#
_symmetry.space_group_name_H-M   'P 1'
#
loop_
_entity.id
_entity.type
_entity.pdbx_description
1 polymer ?
#
loop_
_entity_poly.entity_id
_entity_poly.type
_entity_poly.pdbx_seq_one_letter_code
_entity_poly.pdbx_strand_id
1 'polypeptide(L)'
;MLYFVEKFPNAECDAKALIVQKTIMGKQQLFKRYSDSLQFPDWFGNNFDAFYDIMAELNYFIQESSVNIYHDGLPSLLPKDMHNYIDILNLVDVEWEKFSERATITKQYARGHPERFISIDGVSPWWDEKPIKFNVYFKKQDETFVKDILSKYSWDYRKCMYFDETGIIKIMYKERYPM
;
A
#
# COMPACT_ATOMS: atom_id res chain seq x y z
N MET A 1 -3.93 -5.27 -6.38
CA MET A 1 -3.37 -5.64 -7.74
C MET A 1 -3.39 -4.42 -8.64
N LEU A 2 -2.31 -4.21 -9.42
CA LEU A 2 -2.21 -3.13 -10.39
C LEU A 2 -2.84 -3.55 -11.73
N TYR A 3 -3.82 -2.81 -12.20
CA TYR A 3 -4.57 -3.10 -13.42
C TYR A 3 -4.33 -2.03 -14.49
N PHE A 4 -4.23 -2.45 -15.76
CA PHE A 4 -4.13 -1.56 -16.91
C PHE A 4 -5.35 -1.76 -17.80
N VAL A 5 -6.23 -0.74 -17.84
CA VAL A 5 -7.56 -0.88 -18.42
C VAL A 5 -7.88 0.22 -19.45
N GLU A 6 -8.64 -0.11 -20.46
CA GLU A 6 -9.16 0.88 -21.43
C GLU A 6 -10.26 1.74 -20.79
N LYS A 7 -11.09 1.10 -19.96
CA LYS A 7 -12.19 1.74 -19.25
C LYS A 7 -12.22 1.25 -17.80
N PHE A 8 -12.39 2.17 -16.87
CA PHE A 8 -12.50 1.83 -15.47
C PHE A 8 -13.75 0.99 -15.18
N PRO A 9 -13.65 -0.02 -14.31
CA PRO A 9 -14.82 -0.74 -13.83
C PRO A 9 -15.74 0.19 -13.05
N ASN A 10 -17.02 -0.16 -12.96
CA ASN A 10 -17.93 0.53 -12.05
C ASN A 10 -17.46 0.33 -10.60
N ALA A 11 -17.60 1.39 -9.80
CA ALA A 11 -17.29 1.27 -8.38
C ALA A 11 -18.23 0.27 -7.70
N GLU A 12 -17.67 -0.62 -6.88
CA GLU A 12 -18.44 -1.49 -5.99
C GLU A 12 -19.12 -0.64 -4.90
N CYS A 13 -20.30 -1.04 -4.44
CA CYS A 13 -21.08 -0.25 -3.46
C CYS A 13 -20.37 -0.07 -2.11
N ASP A 14 -19.49 -1.00 -1.73
CA ASP A 14 -18.72 -1.00 -0.47
C ASP A 14 -17.23 -0.75 -0.71
N ALA A 15 -16.94 0.14 -1.65
CA ALA A 15 -15.57 0.50 -1.98
C ALA A 15 -15.32 1.99 -1.84
N LYS A 16 -14.26 2.35 -1.13
CA LYS A 16 -13.72 3.70 -1.17
C LYS A 16 -13.06 3.95 -2.52
N ALA A 17 -13.53 4.94 -3.26
CA ALA A 17 -13.02 5.28 -4.57
C ALA A 17 -12.23 6.58 -4.54
N LEU A 18 -11.03 6.56 -5.11
CA LEU A 18 -10.19 7.74 -5.30
C LEU A 18 -9.85 7.90 -6.79
N ILE A 19 -10.06 9.07 -7.35
CA ILE A 19 -9.63 9.41 -8.70
C ILE A 19 -8.40 10.31 -8.62
N VAL A 20 -7.28 9.84 -9.12
CA VAL A 20 -6.06 10.61 -9.33
C VAL A 20 -6.10 11.20 -10.73
N GLN A 21 -6.20 12.53 -10.82
CA GLN A 21 -6.33 13.24 -12.07
C GLN A 21 -4.96 13.63 -12.63
N LYS A 22 -4.81 13.61 -13.96
CA LYS A 22 -3.60 14.10 -14.64
C LYS A 22 -3.30 15.59 -14.39
N THR A 23 -4.28 16.35 -13.91
CA THR A 23 -4.14 17.78 -13.57
C THR A 23 -3.42 18.01 -12.24
N ILE A 24 -3.17 16.95 -11.46
CA ILE A 24 -2.40 17.04 -10.21
C ILE A 24 -0.95 17.40 -10.55
N MET A 25 -0.47 18.50 -9.98
CA MET A 25 0.89 19.01 -10.17
C MET A 25 1.69 18.95 -8.87
N GLY A 26 2.68 18.06 -8.85
CA GLY A 26 3.58 17.90 -7.71
C GLY A 26 2.98 17.05 -6.56
N LYS A 27 3.88 16.56 -5.72
CA LYS A 27 3.56 15.61 -4.64
C LYS A 27 2.61 16.18 -3.58
N GLN A 28 2.65 17.49 -3.33
CA GLN A 28 1.79 18.10 -2.30
C GLN A 28 0.31 18.03 -2.70
N GLN A 29 -0.01 18.28 -3.98
CA GLN A 29 -1.38 18.12 -4.47
C GLN A 29 -1.80 16.66 -4.49
N LEU A 30 -0.86 15.75 -4.80
CA LEU A 30 -1.10 14.32 -4.75
C LEU A 30 -1.46 13.88 -3.34
N PHE A 31 -0.64 14.21 -2.35
CA PHE A 31 -0.90 13.86 -0.95
C PHE A 31 -2.20 14.46 -0.43
N LYS A 32 -2.46 15.73 -0.76
CA LYS A 32 -3.73 16.34 -0.41
C LYS A 32 -4.92 15.58 -1.00
N ARG A 33 -4.84 15.16 -2.26
CA ARG A 33 -5.91 14.38 -2.92
C ARG A 33 -6.18 13.06 -2.20
N TYR A 34 -5.12 12.36 -1.77
CA TYR A 34 -5.24 11.13 -0.99
C TYR A 34 -5.82 11.39 0.39
N SER A 35 -5.27 12.37 1.09
CA SER A 35 -5.72 12.76 2.44
C SER A 35 -7.20 13.12 2.46
N ASP A 36 -7.66 13.97 1.54
CA ASP A 36 -9.05 14.39 1.45
C ASP A 36 -10.00 13.22 1.13
N SER A 37 -9.56 12.26 0.29
CA SER A 37 -10.41 11.16 -0.16
C SER A 37 -10.43 9.96 0.79
N LEU A 38 -9.30 9.65 1.42
CA LEU A 38 -9.14 8.50 2.30
C LEU A 38 -9.13 8.89 3.78
N GLN A 39 -9.37 10.17 4.09
CA GLN A 39 -9.47 10.69 5.46
C GLN A 39 -8.20 10.43 6.28
N PHE A 40 -7.04 10.75 5.70
CA PHE A 40 -5.78 10.61 6.41
C PHE A 40 -5.79 11.44 7.71
N PRO A 41 -5.13 10.98 8.76
CA PRO A 41 -5.09 11.69 10.02
C PRO A 41 -4.35 13.02 9.92
N ASP A 42 -4.66 13.97 10.82
CA ASP A 42 -4.08 15.32 10.83
C ASP A 42 -2.55 15.32 11.01
N TRP A 43 -2.00 14.27 11.61
CA TRP A 43 -0.56 14.11 11.80
C TRP A 43 0.17 13.58 10.54
N PHE A 44 -0.53 13.37 9.42
CA PHE A 44 0.11 12.92 8.19
C PHE A 44 1.24 13.85 7.75
N GLY A 45 2.46 13.31 7.65
CA GLY A 45 3.69 14.07 7.44
C GLY A 45 3.92 14.62 6.03
N ASN A 46 2.98 14.46 5.08
CA ASN A 46 3.05 14.94 3.70
C ASN A 46 4.35 14.57 2.96
N ASN A 47 4.87 13.38 3.22
CA ASN A 47 6.03 12.78 2.56
C ASN A 47 5.75 11.33 2.17
N PHE A 48 6.63 10.73 1.36
CA PHE A 48 6.41 9.39 0.83
C PHE A 48 6.51 8.29 1.89
N ASP A 49 7.32 8.46 2.93
CA ASP A 49 7.44 7.48 4.01
C ASP A 49 6.12 7.42 4.81
N ALA A 50 5.62 8.58 5.25
CA ALA A 50 4.33 8.67 5.92
C ALA A 50 3.16 8.23 5.01
N PHE A 51 3.26 8.48 3.70
CA PHE A 51 2.27 8.02 2.73
C PHE A 51 2.22 6.50 2.66
N TYR A 52 3.39 5.85 2.62
CA TYR A 52 3.46 4.38 2.68
C TYR A 52 2.85 3.84 3.97
N ASP A 53 3.24 4.38 5.12
CA ASP A 53 2.78 3.92 6.43
C ASP A 53 1.25 3.94 6.52
N ILE A 54 0.62 5.07 6.16
CA ILE A 54 -0.84 5.19 6.18
C ILE A 54 -1.52 4.27 5.17
N MET A 55 -0.97 4.15 3.96
CA MET A 55 -1.54 3.28 2.93
C MET A 55 -1.43 1.80 3.29
N ALA A 56 -0.42 1.40 4.04
CA ALA A 56 -0.26 0.04 4.56
C ALA A 56 -1.16 -0.26 5.77
N GLU A 57 -1.72 0.77 6.41
CA GLU A 57 -2.56 0.69 7.60
C GLU A 57 -3.97 1.27 7.40
N LEU A 58 -4.45 1.33 6.15
CA LEU A 58 -5.75 1.94 5.81
C LEU A 58 -6.94 1.39 6.60
N ASN A 59 -6.89 0.13 7.03
CA ASN A 59 -7.94 -0.51 7.84
C ASN A 59 -8.17 0.17 9.20
N TYR A 60 -7.25 1.01 9.68
CA TYR A 60 -7.47 1.84 10.87
C TYR A 60 -8.22 3.14 10.58
N PHE A 61 -8.25 3.57 9.33
CA PHE A 61 -8.74 4.90 8.95
C PHE A 61 -10.05 4.86 8.15
N ILE A 62 -10.33 3.74 7.48
CA ILE A 62 -11.53 3.59 6.65
C ILE A 62 -12.36 2.40 7.12
N GLN A 63 -13.68 2.48 6.90
CA GLN A 63 -14.61 1.40 7.27
C GLN A 63 -14.89 0.45 6.11
N GLU A 64 -14.65 0.90 4.89
CA GLU A 64 -14.90 0.14 3.67
C GLU A 64 -13.94 -1.06 3.55
N SER A 65 -14.45 -2.16 3.01
CA SER A 65 -13.68 -3.40 2.82
C SER A 65 -12.76 -3.36 1.60
N SER A 66 -12.91 -2.35 0.74
CA SER A 66 -12.07 -2.18 -0.43
C SER A 66 -11.73 -0.74 -0.74
N VAL A 67 -10.54 -0.53 -1.36
CA VAL A 67 -10.08 0.75 -1.88
C VAL A 67 -9.74 0.60 -3.35
N ASN A 68 -10.34 1.44 -4.17
CA ASN A 68 -10.10 1.51 -5.60
C ASN A 68 -9.49 2.86 -5.98
N ILE A 69 -8.27 2.85 -6.48
CA ILE A 69 -7.56 4.04 -6.95
C ILE A 69 -7.56 4.05 -8.47
N TYR A 70 -8.16 5.07 -9.06
CA TYR A 70 -8.29 5.22 -10.51
C TYR A 70 -7.41 6.36 -11.01
N HIS A 71 -6.46 6.10 -11.88
CA HIS A 71 -5.62 7.12 -12.50
C HIS A 71 -6.23 7.55 -13.84
N ASP A 72 -6.87 8.73 -13.85
CA ASP A 72 -7.33 9.36 -15.10
C ASP A 72 -6.17 10.06 -15.82
N GLY A 73 -5.11 9.31 -16.03
CA GLY A 73 -3.79 9.74 -16.46
C GLY A 73 -2.84 9.95 -15.29
N LEU A 74 -1.54 9.86 -15.56
CA LEU A 74 -0.51 10.01 -14.52
C LEU A 74 -0.42 11.47 -14.05
N PRO A 75 -0.25 11.72 -12.74
CA PRO A 75 -0.04 13.06 -12.21
C PRO A 75 1.31 13.62 -12.69
N SER A 76 1.41 14.94 -12.79
CA SER A 76 2.66 15.61 -13.18
C SER A 76 3.59 15.75 -11.97
N LEU A 77 4.45 14.76 -11.78
CA LEU A 77 5.43 14.71 -10.69
C LEU A 77 6.86 14.84 -11.25
N LEU A 78 7.80 15.23 -10.39
CA LEU A 78 9.22 15.08 -10.70
C LEU A 78 9.54 13.58 -10.91
N PRO A 79 10.52 13.23 -11.75
CA PRO A 79 10.83 11.81 -12.05
C PRO A 79 11.05 10.95 -10.79
N LYS A 80 11.79 11.47 -9.81
CA LYS A 80 12.02 10.78 -8.53
C LYS A 80 10.71 10.58 -7.72
N ASP A 81 9.85 11.59 -7.71
CA ASP A 81 8.58 11.54 -6.96
C ASP A 81 7.59 10.58 -7.65
N MET A 82 7.56 10.56 -8.98
CA MET A 82 6.75 9.60 -9.75
C MET A 82 7.18 8.17 -9.46
N HIS A 83 8.47 7.95 -9.41
CA HIS A 83 9.06 6.67 -9.08
C HIS A 83 8.64 6.20 -7.69
N ASN A 84 8.89 7.02 -6.66
CA ASN A 84 8.50 6.70 -5.29
C ASN A 84 6.99 6.42 -5.20
N TYR A 85 6.19 7.20 -5.90
CA TYR A 85 4.74 7.04 -5.92
C TYR A 85 4.31 5.68 -6.47
N ILE A 86 4.79 5.31 -7.66
CA ILE A 86 4.43 4.04 -8.31
C ILE A 86 4.96 2.85 -7.49
N ASP A 87 6.18 2.95 -6.96
CA ASP A 87 6.78 1.91 -6.15
C ASP A 87 5.99 1.67 -4.84
N ILE A 88 5.58 2.75 -4.16
CA ILE A 88 4.72 2.65 -2.97
C ILE A 88 3.38 2.00 -3.28
N LEU A 89 2.71 2.36 -4.38
CA LEU A 89 1.45 1.71 -4.75
C LEU A 89 1.62 0.22 -4.98
N ASN A 90 2.71 -0.18 -5.61
CA ASN A 90 3.05 -1.60 -5.80
C ASN A 90 3.37 -2.30 -4.47
N LEU A 91 4.11 -1.64 -3.59
CA LEU A 91 4.46 -2.19 -2.28
C LEU A 91 3.21 -2.39 -1.41
N VAL A 92 2.35 -1.38 -1.34
CA VAL A 92 1.08 -1.43 -0.59
C VAL A 92 0.16 -2.54 -1.13
N ASP A 93 0.12 -2.72 -2.44
CA ASP A 93 -0.63 -3.81 -3.07
C ASP A 93 -0.16 -5.19 -2.57
N VAL A 94 1.15 -5.40 -2.53
CA VAL A 94 1.75 -6.64 -2.00
C VAL A 94 1.47 -6.81 -0.50
N GLU A 95 1.53 -5.71 0.28
CA GLU A 95 1.21 -5.75 1.71
C GLU A 95 -0.22 -6.24 1.97
N TRP A 96 -1.20 -5.71 1.23
CA TRP A 96 -2.60 -6.11 1.38
C TRP A 96 -2.86 -7.52 0.83
N GLU A 97 -2.23 -7.91 -0.29
CA GLU A 97 -2.33 -9.28 -0.80
C GLU A 97 -1.84 -10.30 0.23
N LYS A 98 -0.77 -9.99 0.95
CA LYS A 98 -0.14 -10.85 1.96
C LYS A 98 -0.67 -10.68 3.39
N PHE A 99 -1.60 -9.75 3.60
CA PHE A 99 -2.07 -9.40 4.94
C PHE A 99 -2.55 -10.61 5.74
N SER A 100 -3.41 -11.45 5.17
CA SER A 100 -3.95 -12.61 5.87
C SER A 100 -2.90 -13.67 6.22
N GLU A 101 -1.91 -13.87 5.34
CA GLU A 101 -0.77 -14.77 5.58
C GLU A 101 0.09 -14.24 6.73
N ARG A 102 0.44 -12.97 6.70
CA ARG A 102 1.23 -12.29 7.75
C ARG A 102 0.52 -12.32 9.09
N ALA A 103 -0.78 -12.02 9.11
CA ALA A 103 -1.60 -12.05 10.32
C ALA A 103 -1.62 -13.45 10.94
N THR A 104 -1.76 -14.51 10.13
CA THR A 104 -1.75 -15.89 10.59
C THR A 104 -0.43 -16.26 11.23
N ILE A 105 0.70 -15.98 10.58
CA ILE A 105 2.04 -16.25 11.09
C ILE A 105 2.27 -15.51 12.41
N THR A 106 1.93 -14.22 12.45
CA THR A 106 2.11 -13.40 13.66
C THR A 106 1.27 -13.91 14.83
N LYS A 107 0.00 -14.29 14.60
CA LYS A 107 -0.85 -14.91 15.63
C LYS A 107 -0.27 -16.20 16.19
N GLN A 108 0.25 -17.06 15.32
CA GLN A 108 0.87 -18.32 15.76
C GLN A 108 2.09 -18.05 16.62
N TYR A 109 2.94 -17.11 16.20
CA TYR A 109 4.11 -16.73 16.98
C TYR A 109 3.75 -16.08 18.33
N ALA A 110 2.80 -15.15 18.34
CA ALA A 110 2.34 -14.49 19.55
C ALA A 110 1.77 -15.46 20.59
N ARG A 111 1.07 -16.51 20.14
CA ARG A 111 0.58 -17.58 21.03
C ARG A 111 1.72 -18.38 21.69
N GLY A 112 2.82 -18.57 20.99
CA GLY A 112 4.01 -19.25 21.51
C GLY A 112 4.89 -18.38 22.42
N HIS A 113 4.78 -17.05 22.31
CA HIS A 113 5.64 -16.08 22.98
C HIS A 113 4.83 -14.90 23.52
N PRO A 114 3.86 -15.14 24.44
CA PRO A 114 2.96 -14.09 24.93
C PRO A 114 3.70 -12.95 25.64
N GLU A 115 4.86 -13.22 26.22
CA GLU A 115 5.71 -12.23 26.90
C GLU A 115 6.30 -11.17 25.95
N ARG A 116 6.29 -11.42 24.65
CA ARG A 116 6.83 -10.50 23.63
C ARG A 116 5.77 -9.59 23.01
N PHE A 117 4.50 -9.86 23.29
CA PHE A 117 3.38 -9.09 22.76
C PHE A 117 2.62 -8.46 23.92
N ILE A 118 2.95 -7.20 24.20
CA ILE A 118 2.23 -6.43 25.19
C ILE A 118 0.89 -6.02 24.57
N SER A 119 -0.19 -6.54 25.13
CA SER A 119 -1.52 -6.03 24.83
C SER A 119 -1.65 -4.63 25.42
N ILE A 120 -1.92 -3.64 24.60
CA ILE A 120 -2.37 -2.33 25.06
C ILE A 120 -3.86 -2.45 25.27
N ASP A 121 -4.33 -2.26 26.50
CA ASP A 121 -5.74 -2.38 26.86
C ASP A 121 -6.62 -1.55 25.92
N GLY A 122 -7.57 -2.23 25.27
CA GLY A 122 -8.53 -1.61 24.35
C GLY A 122 -8.05 -1.42 22.91
N VAL A 123 -6.83 -1.83 22.58
CA VAL A 123 -6.32 -1.80 21.21
C VAL A 123 -6.22 -3.22 20.66
N SER A 124 -7.00 -3.51 19.63
CA SER A 124 -6.87 -4.78 18.89
C SER A 124 -5.51 -4.85 18.20
N PRO A 125 -4.80 -5.99 18.29
CA PRO A 125 -3.60 -6.17 17.49
C PRO A 125 -3.90 -6.08 15.99
N TRP A 126 -2.98 -5.53 15.20
CA TRP A 126 -3.15 -5.33 13.76
C TRP A 126 -3.53 -6.63 13.00
N TRP A 127 -3.09 -7.77 13.49
CA TRP A 127 -3.41 -9.07 12.88
C TRP A 127 -4.85 -9.56 13.14
N ASP A 128 -5.61 -8.87 13.97
CA ASP A 128 -7.03 -9.11 14.19
C ASP A 128 -7.92 -8.22 13.32
N GLU A 129 -7.32 -7.22 12.67
CA GLU A 129 -8.00 -6.33 11.76
C GLU A 129 -8.37 -7.03 10.43
N LYS A 130 -9.32 -6.45 9.71
CA LYS A 130 -9.74 -6.99 8.42
C LYS A 130 -8.79 -6.53 7.31
N PRO A 131 -8.44 -7.43 6.36
CA PRO A 131 -7.70 -7.03 5.18
C PRO A 131 -8.56 -6.11 4.30
N ILE A 132 -7.90 -5.16 3.63
CA ILE A 132 -8.51 -4.33 2.60
C ILE A 132 -8.21 -4.93 1.23
N LYS A 133 -9.23 -5.03 0.38
CA LYS A 133 -9.04 -5.32 -1.04
C LYS A 133 -8.53 -4.04 -1.71
N PHE A 134 -7.24 -3.99 -1.99
CA PHE A 134 -6.58 -2.84 -2.56
C PHE A 134 -6.40 -3.00 -4.07
N ASN A 135 -6.95 -2.08 -4.86
CA ASN A 135 -6.90 -2.12 -6.32
C ASN A 135 -6.44 -0.78 -6.88
N VAL A 136 -5.48 -0.82 -7.78
CA VAL A 136 -4.98 0.38 -8.48
C VAL A 136 -5.18 0.21 -9.97
N TYR A 137 -5.88 1.14 -10.58
CA TYR A 137 -6.22 1.13 -12.00
C TYR A 137 -5.50 2.27 -12.71
N PHE A 138 -4.74 1.91 -13.73
CA PHE A 138 -4.12 2.84 -14.66
C PHE A 138 -4.80 2.72 -16.02
N LYS A 139 -4.77 3.80 -16.81
CA LYS A 139 -5.16 3.71 -18.22
C LYS A 139 -4.18 2.83 -18.98
N LYS A 140 -4.67 2.11 -19.98
CA LYS A 140 -3.86 1.19 -20.80
C LYS A 140 -2.67 1.89 -21.46
N GLN A 141 -2.84 3.13 -21.88
CA GLN A 141 -1.78 3.96 -22.47
C GLN A 141 -0.58 4.18 -21.52
N ASP A 142 -0.78 4.14 -20.22
CA ASP A 142 0.27 4.39 -19.19
C ASP A 142 1.03 3.11 -18.82
N GLU A 143 0.61 1.94 -19.32
CA GLU A 143 1.13 0.62 -18.94
C GLU A 143 2.65 0.50 -19.12
N THR A 144 3.14 0.89 -20.31
CA THR A 144 4.57 0.77 -20.62
C THR A 144 5.42 1.60 -19.66
N PHE A 145 4.99 2.82 -19.37
CA PHE A 145 5.71 3.72 -18.48
C PHE A 145 5.73 3.19 -17.03
N VAL A 146 4.56 2.75 -16.53
CA VAL A 146 4.47 2.21 -15.16
C VAL A 146 5.29 0.93 -15.02
N LYS A 147 5.21 0.02 -15.98
CA LYS A 147 5.99 -1.21 -15.99
C LYS A 147 7.50 -0.96 -16.10
N ASP A 148 7.92 0.06 -16.85
CA ASP A 148 9.33 0.45 -16.94
C ASP A 148 9.86 0.92 -15.59
N ILE A 149 9.10 1.73 -14.86
CA ILE A 149 9.44 2.11 -13.48
C ILE A 149 9.59 0.85 -12.61
N LEU A 150 8.57 0.01 -12.57
CA LEU A 150 8.56 -1.18 -11.72
C LEU A 150 9.68 -2.17 -12.07
N SER A 151 10.07 -2.27 -13.34
CA SER A 151 11.15 -3.17 -13.75
C SER A 151 12.54 -2.69 -13.33
N LYS A 152 12.75 -1.37 -13.29
CA LYS A 152 14.06 -0.77 -12.99
C LYS A 152 14.36 -0.65 -11.51
N TYR A 153 13.31 -0.53 -10.72
CA TYR A 153 13.45 -0.02 -9.36
C TYR A 153 12.62 -0.78 -8.33
N SER A 154 11.71 -1.65 -8.76
CA SER A 154 10.93 -2.41 -7.79
C SER A 154 11.82 -3.46 -7.14
N TRP A 155 11.88 -3.37 -5.84
CA TRP A 155 12.30 -4.46 -5.00
C TRP A 155 11.41 -5.67 -5.29
N ASP A 156 11.97 -6.86 -5.41
CA ASP A 156 11.15 -8.07 -5.42
C ASP A 156 10.65 -8.28 -3.98
N TYR A 157 9.54 -7.61 -3.65
CA TYR A 157 8.90 -7.68 -2.34
C TYR A 157 8.25 -9.03 -2.05
N ARG A 158 8.76 -10.11 -2.61
CA ARG A 158 8.43 -11.43 -2.13
C ARG A 158 8.98 -11.59 -0.71
N LYS A 159 8.25 -10.97 0.22
CA LYS A 159 8.58 -10.99 1.63
C LYS A 159 8.50 -12.42 2.14
N CYS A 160 9.62 -12.97 2.50
CA CYS A 160 9.64 -14.02 3.51
C CYS A 160 9.68 -13.34 4.88
N MET A 161 8.55 -13.27 5.55
CA MET A 161 8.54 -12.99 6.98
C MET A 161 9.08 -14.23 7.69
N TYR A 162 10.15 -14.06 8.44
CA TYR A 162 10.57 -15.08 9.39
C TYR A 162 10.92 -14.41 10.71
N PHE A 163 10.67 -15.16 11.78
CA PHE A 163 11.10 -14.77 13.10
C PHE A 163 12.51 -15.34 13.28
N ASP A 164 13.48 -14.49 13.57
CA ASP A 164 14.80 -14.97 13.94
C ASP A 164 14.77 -15.56 15.37
N GLU A 165 15.87 -16.15 15.77
CA GLU A 165 16.06 -16.73 17.13
C GLU A 165 15.81 -15.71 18.26
N THR A 166 15.84 -14.41 17.98
CA THR A 166 15.51 -13.35 18.94
C THR A 166 14.03 -12.99 18.92
N GLY A 167 13.25 -13.56 18.02
CA GLY A 167 11.83 -13.27 17.83
C GLY A 167 11.55 -11.94 17.13
N ILE A 168 12.57 -11.32 16.57
CA ILE A 168 12.40 -10.13 15.74
C ILE A 168 11.90 -10.56 14.37
N ILE A 169 10.81 -9.93 13.91
CA ILE A 169 10.33 -10.11 12.55
C ILE A 169 11.38 -9.53 11.59
N LYS A 170 12.09 -10.39 10.91
CA LYS A 170 12.93 -9.97 9.79
C LYS A 170 12.14 -10.06 8.50
N ILE A 171 12.03 -8.92 7.85
CA ILE A 171 11.47 -8.85 6.51
C ILE A 171 12.66 -8.87 5.55
N MET A 172 12.85 -9.99 4.88
CA MET A 172 13.85 -10.03 3.80
C MET A 172 13.21 -9.59 2.50
N TYR A 173 13.78 -8.53 1.95
CA TYR A 173 13.52 -8.12 0.58
C TYR A 173 14.52 -8.84 -0.31
N LYS A 174 14.06 -9.54 -1.31
CA LYS A 174 14.95 -10.06 -2.34
C LYS A 174 15.22 -8.95 -3.34
N GLU A 175 16.41 -8.37 -3.28
CA GLU A 175 16.84 -7.42 -4.31
C GLU A 175 16.81 -8.11 -5.67
N ARG A 176 16.12 -7.52 -6.64
CA ARG A 176 16.39 -7.82 -8.04
C ARG A 176 17.66 -7.08 -8.40
N TYR A 177 18.75 -7.81 -8.54
CA TYR A 177 19.89 -7.27 -9.23
C TYR A 177 19.45 -6.93 -10.67
N PRO A 178 19.78 -5.73 -11.18
CA PRO A 178 19.60 -5.46 -12.60
C PRO A 178 20.41 -6.50 -13.37
N MET A 179 19.74 -7.25 -14.26
CA MET A 179 20.42 -8.07 -15.25
C MET A 179 21.07 -7.17 -16.29
#